data_40bbe2ad6676ba0fdaceabfee17d6e9c
#
_entry.id   40bbe2ad6676ba0fdaceabfee17d6e9c
#
_cell.length_a   1.000
_cell.length_b   1.000
_cell.length_c   1.000
_cell.angle_alpha   90.00
_cell.angle_beta   90.00
_cell.angle_gamma   90.00
#
_symmetry.space_group_name_H-M   'P 1'
#
loop_
_entity.id
_entity.type
_entity.pdbx_description
1 polymer ?
#
loop_
_entity_poly.entity_id
_entity_poly.type
_entity_poly.pdbx_seq_one_letter_code
_entity_poly.pdbx_strand_id
1 'polypeptide(L)'
;LILVVAVILAVVVMVSTSLDGSDSSNKSTAITPPVVTDYVPIIEAAPTAEPTPTPTVESIKIFFYTDEKKDDFTMHVGETVDLTAQVLPLTIQGVKVEWTSANTDYLTVTSTGDLSCTVECVGNISGGVKLTASCLGVEKTLTVYCVE
;
A
#
# COMPACT_ATOMS: atom_id res chain seq x y z
N LEU A 1 -35.16 2.53 10.52
CA LEU A 1 -34.73 1.26 11.08
C LEU A 1 -33.27 1.02 10.69
N ILE A 2 -32.36 1.39 11.59
CA ILE A 2 -30.91 1.31 11.38
C ILE A 2 -30.47 -0.08 11.81
N LEU A 3 -29.96 -0.86 10.88
CA LEU A 3 -29.39 -2.16 11.15
C LEU A 3 -27.86 -2.00 11.30
N VAL A 4 -27.42 -1.95 12.55
CA VAL A 4 -25.99 -1.97 12.90
C VAL A 4 -25.52 -3.42 12.84
N VAL A 5 -24.69 -3.77 11.87
CA VAL A 5 -23.99 -5.05 11.84
C VAL A 5 -22.62 -4.86 12.48
N ALA A 6 -22.51 -5.30 13.73
CA ALA A 6 -21.25 -5.39 14.43
C ALA A 6 -20.51 -6.65 13.97
N VAL A 7 -19.39 -6.49 13.29
CA VAL A 7 -18.47 -7.60 13.00
C VAL A 7 -17.52 -7.74 14.18
N ILE A 8 -17.71 -8.82 14.94
CA ILE A 8 -16.82 -9.19 16.04
C ILE A 8 -15.64 -9.94 15.43
N LEU A 9 -14.47 -9.34 15.48
CA LEU A 9 -13.21 -10.00 15.13
C LEU A 9 -12.73 -10.81 16.33
N ALA A 10 -12.82 -12.13 16.27
CA ALA A 10 -12.24 -13.02 17.26
C ALA A 10 -10.75 -13.22 16.96
N VAL A 11 -9.90 -12.64 17.80
CA VAL A 11 -8.46 -12.93 17.82
C VAL A 11 -8.24 -14.17 18.64
N VAL A 12 -7.86 -15.28 18.01
CA VAL A 12 -7.41 -16.51 18.67
C VAL A 12 -5.91 -16.38 18.92
N VAL A 13 -5.55 -16.15 20.18
CA VAL A 13 -4.15 -16.24 20.64
C VAL A 13 -3.88 -17.70 21.02
N MET A 14 -3.06 -18.39 20.22
CA MET A 14 -2.51 -19.69 20.62
C MET A 14 -1.26 -19.47 21.46
N VAL A 15 -1.37 -19.73 22.74
CA VAL A 15 -0.24 -19.85 23.66
C VAL A 15 0.24 -21.30 23.62
N SER A 16 1.44 -21.51 23.09
CA SER A 16 2.13 -22.80 23.18
C SER A 16 2.95 -22.83 24.46
N THR A 17 2.51 -23.61 25.43
CA THR A 17 3.28 -23.92 26.63
C THR A 17 4.17 -25.14 26.35
N SER A 18 5.48 -24.91 26.35
CA SER A 18 6.48 -25.99 26.38
C SER A 18 6.60 -26.48 27.81
N LEU A 19 6.30 -27.72 28.03
CA LEU A 19 6.58 -28.42 29.29
C LEU A 19 8.02 -28.94 29.24
N ASP A 20 8.75 -28.48 30.19
CA ASP A 20 10.01 -28.96 30.70
C ASP A 20 9.88 -30.41 31.23
N GLY A 21 10.84 -31.24 30.93
CA GLY A 21 10.97 -32.57 31.41
C GLY A 21 12.43 -32.89 31.68
N SER A 22 12.89 -32.52 32.86
CA SER A 22 14.13 -33.04 33.47
C SER A 22 14.09 -34.56 33.58
N ASP A 23 15.13 -35.27 33.28
CA ASP A 23 15.70 -36.17 34.28
C ASP A 23 17.12 -36.61 33.95
N SER A 24 17.85 -36.55 34.95
CA SER A 24 19.11 -36.96 35.45
C SER A 24 19.49 -38.42 35.15
N SER A 25 20.71 -38.68 34.83
CA SER A 25 21.63 -39.55 35.55
C SER A 25 22.77 -40.10 34.71
N ASN A 26 23.94 -39.52 34.94
CA ASN A 26 25.13 -40.21 35.38
C ASN A 26 25.49 -41.60 34.80
N LYS A 27 26.57 -41.68 34.04
CA LYS A 27 27.69 -42.58 34.40
C LYS A 27 28.97 -42.26 33.60
N SER A 28 29.99 -41.90 34.35
CA SER A 28 31.38 -41.83 33.95
C SER A 28 31.86 -43.15 33.39
N THR A 29 32.56 -43.11 32.26
CA THR A 29 33.66 -43.99 31.94
C THR A 29 34.59 -43.31 30.96
N ALA A 30 35.81 -43.08 31.43
CA ALA A 30 36.92 -42.59 30.63
C ALA A 30 37.31 -43.60 29.55
N ILE A 31 37.56 -43.13 28.35
CA ILE A 31 38.46 -43.80 27.39
C ILE A 31 38.87 -42.80 26.28
N THR A 32 40.19 -42.60 26.17
CA THR A 32 41.01 -42.26 25.02
C THR A 32 40.54 -41.17 24.04
N PRO A 33 41.42 -40.23 23.68
CA PRO A 33 41.12 -39.22 22.68
C PRO A 33 41.16 -39.83 21.27
N PRO A 34 40.08 -39.68 20.49
CA PRO A 34 40.18 -39.89 19.08
C PRO A 34 40.74 -38.63 18.39
N VAL A 35 41.58 -38.94 17.47
CA VAL A 35 42.14 -38.14 16.41
C VAL A 35 41.28 -36.96 16.03
N VAL A 36 41.83 -35.77 16.10
CA VAL A 36 41.27 -34.53 15.55
C VAL A 36 41.34 -34.67 14.03
N THR A 37 40.28 -35.13 13.43
CA THR A 37 40.02 -34.86 12.02
C THR A 37 39.54 -33.42 11.94
N ASP A 38 40.34 -32.60 11.31
CA ASP A 38 40.09 -31.21 10.99
C ASP A 38 38.75 -31.13 10.20
N TYR A 39 37.64 -30.94 10.95
CA TYR A 39 36.34 -30.69 10.36
C TYR A 39 36.32 -29.22 9.95
N VAL A 40 36.66 -28.98 8.70
CA VAL A 40 36.41 -27.69 8.06
C VAL A 40 34.88 -27.59 7.91
N PRO A 41 34.20 -26.68 8.65
CA PRO A 41 32.79 -26.46 8.41
C PRO A 41 32.65 -25.91 6.98
N ILE A 42 32.03 -26.69 6.11
CA ILE A 42 31.53 -26.17 4.84
C ILE A 42 30.47 -25.15 5.21
N ILE A 43 30.84 -23.89 5.15
CA ILE A 43 29.87 -22.81 5.24
C ILE A 43 29.03 -22.90 3.97
N GLU A 44 27.92 -23.63 4.05
CA GLU A 44 26.91 -23.63 3.00
C GLU A 44 26.48 -22.16 2.87
N ALA A 45 26.85 -21.56 1.73
CA ALA A 45 26.47 -20.19 1.43
C ALA A 45 24.96 -20.10 1.49
N ALA A 46 24.45 -19.27 2.41
CA ALA A 46 23.02 -18.99 2.50
C ALA A 46 22.50 -18.62 1.11
N PRO A 47 21.36 -19.16 0.68
CA PRO A 47 20.82 -18.83 -0.61
C PRO A 47 20.69 -17.31 -0.73
N THR A 48 21.40 -16.74 -1.68
CA THR A 48 21.26 -15.32 -2.02
C THR A 48 19.80 -15.12 -2.41
N ALA A 49 19.06 -14.34 -1.62
CA ALA A 49 17.69 -14.02 -1.93
C ALA A 49 17.64 -13.41 -3.33
N GLU A 50 16.90 -14.05 -4.22
CA GLU A 50 16.66 -13.55 -5.56
C GLU A 50 15.98 -12.17 -5.43
N PRO A 51 16.40 -11.13 -6.16
CA PRO A 51 15.82 -9.81 -6.03
C PRO A 51 14.34 -9.89 -6.38
N THR A 52 13.48 -9.57 -5.41
CA THR A 52 12.04 -9.47 -5.65
C THR A 52 11.80 -8.44 -6.75
N PRO A 53 11.09 -8.77 -7.83
CA PRO A 53 10.86 -7.85 -8.93
C PRO A 53 10.15 -6.60 -8.40
N THR A 54 10.69 -5.43 -8.71
CA THR A 54 10.07 -4.15 -8.36
C THR A 54 8.73 -4.04 -9.09
N PRO A 55 7.64 -3.76 -8.40
CA PRO A 55 6.33 -3.61 -9.04
C PRO A 55 6.38 -2.46 -10.06
N THR A 56 5.94 -2.74 -11.28
CA THR A 56 5.90 -1.76 -12.38
C THR A 56 4.46 -1.32 -12.61
N VAL A 57 4.18 -0.03 -12.46
CA VAL A 57 2.90 0.57 -12.82
C VAL A 57 2.88 0.83 -14.32
N GLU A 58 1.81 0.43 -15.01
CA GLU A 58 1.61 0.66 -16.45
C GLU A 58 0.73 1.88 -16.71
N SER A 59 -0.32 2.05 -15.92
CA SER A 59 -1.23 3.19 -16.06
C SER A 59 -2.05 3.44 -14.80
N ILE A 60 -2.61 4.65 -14.72
CA ILE A 60 -3.53 5.07 -13.67
C ILE A 60 -4.85 5.49 -14.32
N LYS A 61 -5.97 5.01 -13.78
CA LYS A 61 -7.31 5.45 -14.13
C LYS A 61 -7.94 6.15 -12.95
N ILE A 62 -8.68 7.22 -13.20
CA ILE A 62 -9.33 8.01 -12.14
C ILE A 62 -10.85 7.87 -12.29
N PHE A 63 -11.51 7.59 -11.17
CA PHE A 63 -12.95 7.38 -11.11
C PHE A 63 -13.62 8.37 -10.16
N PHE A 64 -14.77 8.86 -10.56
CA PHE A 64 -15.76 9.51 -9.72
C PHE A 64 -16.93 8.53 -9.56
N TYR A 65 -17.11 7.94 -8.40
CA TYR A 65 -17.94 6.76 -8.17
C TYR A 65 -17.55 5.62 -9.12
N THR A 66 -18.40 5.30 -10.11
CA THR A 66 -18.18 4.25 -11.11
C THR A 66 -17.75 4.80 -12.48
N ASP A 67 -17.76 6.13 -12.64
CA ASP A 67 -17.45 6.78 -13.92
C ASP A 67 -15.95 7.06 -14.06
N GLU A 68 -15.31 6.46 -15.06
CA GLU A 68 -13.93 6.77 -15.41
C GLU A 68 -13.82 8.18 -15.99
N LYS A 69 -13.04 9.05 -15.32
CA LYS A 69 -12.71 10.40 -15.81
C LYS A 69 -11.42 10.32 -16.61
N LYS A 70 -11.54 10.55 -17.92
CA LYS A 70 -10.40 10.39 -18.83
C LYS A 70 -9.59 11.68 -18.97
N ASP A 71 -10.27 12.81 -19.15
CA ASP A 71 -9.62 14.06 -19.53
C ASP A 71 -10.02 15.24 -18.67
N ASP A 72 -11.31 15.38 -18.36
CA ASP A 72 -11.82 16.51 -17.59
C ASP A 72 -13.15 16.21 -16.87
N PHE A 73 -13.52 17.11 -15.97
CA PHE A 73 -14.86 17.22 -15.39
C PHE A 73 -15.08 18.62 -14.81
N THR A 74 -16.36 18.95 -14.56
CA THR A 74 -16.78 20.25 -14.03
C THR A 74 -17.29 20.11 -12.62
N MET A 75 -16.95 21.06 -11.75
CA MET A 75 -17.46 21.23 -10.39
C MET A 75 -17.93 22.66 -10.19
N HIS A 76 -18.88 22.85 -9.25
CA HIS A 76 -19.26 24.18 -8.79
C HIS A 76 -18.41 24.62 -7.62
N VAL A 77 -18.25 25.95 -7.48
CA VAL A 77 -17.56 26.53 -6.31
C VAL A 77 -18.25 26.08 -5.02
N GLY A 78 -17.46 25.56 -4.08
CA GLY A 78 -17.96 24.97 -2.83
C GLY A 78 -18.36 23.50 -2.93
N GLU A 79 -18.31 22.91 -4.13
CA GLU A 79 -18.56 21.48 -4.31
C GLU A 79 -17.33 20.65 -3.90
N THR A 80 -17.60 19.50 -3.29
CA THR A 80 -16.59 18.52 -2.89
C THR A 80 -16.87 17.19 -3.55
N VAL A 81 -15.85 16.56 -4.13
CA VAL A 81 -15.94 15.31 -4.88
C VAL A 81 -14.88 14.33 -4.40
N ASP A 82 -15.27 13.09 -4.17
CA ASP A 82 -14.35 12.00 -3.86
C ASP A 82 -13.94 11.28 -5.14
N LEU A 83 -12.63 11.19 -5.35
CA LEU A 83 -12.03 10.48 -6.47
C LEU A 83 -11.26 9.25 -5.99
N THR A 84 -11.27 8.22 -6.81
CA THR A 84 -10.51 6.99 -6.59
C THR A 84 -9.65 6.70 -7.80
N ALA A 85 -8.40 6.37 -7.56
CA ALA A 85 -7.47 5.89 -8.58
C ALA A 85 -7.47 4.36 -8.64
N GLN A 86 -7.40 3.82 -9.84
CA GLN A 86 -7.11 2.43 -10.10
C GLN A 86 -5.75 2.34 -10.79
N VAL A 87 -4.82 1.67 -10.16
CA VAL A 87 -3.47 1.45 -10.69
C VAL A 87 -3.44 0.12 -11.44
N LEU A 88 -2.88 0.10 -12.62
CA LEU A 88 -2.76 -1.09 -13.45
C LEU A 88 -1.29 -1.52 -13.58
N PRO A 89 -1.01 -2.84 -13.62
CA PRO A 89 -1.97 -3.95 -13.51
C PRO A 89 -2.53 -4.11 -12.10
N LEU A 90 -3.75 -4.67 -11.95
CA LEU A 90 -4.45 -4.86 -10.67
C LEU A 90 -3.75 -5.82 -9.70
N THR A 91 -2.69 -6.49 -10.15
CA THR A 91 -1.87 -7.37 -9.32
C THR A 91 -0.94 -6.62 -8.39
N ILE A 92 -0.72 -5.32 -8.62
CA ILE A 92 0.11 -4.47 -7.77
C ILE A 92 -0.68 -4.13 -6.51
N GLN A 93 -0.09 -4.42 -5.34
CA GLN A 93 -0.68 -4.12 -4.04
C GLN A 93 0.25 -3.23 -3.21
N GLY A 94 -0.33 -2.53 -2.23
CA GLY A 94 0.41 -1.70 -1.30
C GLY A 94 1.03 -0.45 -1.93
N VAL A 95 0.53 -0.01 -3.09
CA VAL A 95 0.96 1.24 -3.73
C VAL A 95 0.11 2.40 -3.24
N LYS A 96 0.72 3.57 -3.21
CA LYS A 96 0.08 4.83 -2.87
C LYS A 96 0.10 5.77 -4.07
N VAL A 97 -1.02 6.41 -4.31
CA VAL A 97 -1.16 7.47 -5.32
C VAL A 97 -1.00 8.82 -4.64
N GLU A 98 -0.11 9.63 -5.17
CA GLU A 98 0.06 11.02 -4.78
C GLU A 98 -0.83 11.91 -5.65
N TRP A 99 -1.62 12.75 -5.00
CA TRP A 99 -2.55 13.65 -5.66
C TRP A 99 -2.07 15.09 -5.54
N THR A 100 -2.02 15.80 -6.65
CA THR A 100 -1.53 17.19 -6.69
C THR A 100 -2.42 18.06 -7.53
N SER A 101 -2.81 19.22 -7.00
CA SER A 101 -3.46 20.30 -7.74
C SER A 101 -2.42 21.27 -8.27
N ALA A 102 -2.55 21.68 -9.51
CA ALA A 102 -1.68 22.70 -10.12
C ALA A 102 -1.94 24.11 -9.56
N ASN A 103 -3.11 24.34 -8.95
CA ASN A 103 -3.45 25.61 -8.32
C ASN A 103 -4.42 25.42 -7.17
N THR A 104 -3.90 25.48 -5.95
CA THR A 104 -4.66 25.26 -4.72
C THR A 104 -5.56 26.43 -4.33
N ASP A 105 -5.41 27.59 -4.96
CA ASP A 105 -6.30 28.75 -4.72
C ASP A 105 -7.70 28.53 -5.33
N TYR A 106 -7.82 27.61 -6.30
CA TYR A 106 -9.07 27.30 -6.97
C TYR A 106 -9.54 25.86 -6.78
N LEU A 107 -8.59 24.92 -6.61
CA LEU A 107 -8.89 23.51 -6.45
C LEU A 107 -7.98 22.93 -5.37
N THR A 108 -8.54 22.61 -4.22
CA THR A 108 -7.81 21.90 -3.17
C THR A 108 -7.95 20.39 -3.34
N VAL A 109 -6.93 19.65 -2.92
CA VAL A 109 -6.94 18.19 -2.92
C VAL A 109 -6.41 17.65 -1.61
N THR A 110 -7.15 16.72 -1.02
CA THR A 110 -6.80 16.07 0.25
C THR A 110 -6.82 14.56 0.05
N SER A 111 -5.68 13.89 0.25
CA SER A 111 -5.64 12.42 0.20
C SER A 111 -6.44 11.85 1.36
N THR A 112 -7.37 10.94 1.06
CA THR A 112 -8.25 10.27 2.03
C THR A 112 -7.92 8.80 2.22
N GLY A 113 -7.07 8.26 1.35
CA GLY A 113 -6.58 6.87 1.40
C GLY A 113 -5.40 6.69 0.47
N ASP A 114 -4.92 5.45 0.33
CA ASP A 114 -3.78 5.14 -0.52
C ASP A 114 -4.07 5.37 -2.01
N LEU A 115 -5.32 5.19 -2.43
CA LEU A 115 -5.76 5.33 -3.82
C LEU A 115 -6.86 6.38 -3.97
N SER A 116 -7.21 7.13 -2.93
CA SER A 116 -8.36 8.04 -2.94
C SER A 116 -8.00 9.44 -2.44
N CYS A 117 -8.72 10.42 -2.96
CA CYS A 117 -8.66 11.80 -2.50
C CYS A 117 -10.03 12.46 -2.55
N THR A 118 -10.17 13.50 -1.75
CA THR A 118 -11.27 14.44 -1.83
C THR A 118 -10.77 15.72 -2.49
N VAL A 119 -11.49 16.20 -3.48
CA VAL A 119 -11.21 17.42 -4.24
C VAL A 119 -12.30 18.44 -3.94
N GLU A 120 -11.93 19.68 -3.67
CA GLU A 120 -12.85 20.77 -3.39
C GLU A 120 -12.56 21.94 -4.35
N CYS A 121 -13.60 22.43 -5.00
CA CYS A 121 -13.52 23.64 -5.81
C CYS A 121 -13.73 24.86 -4.95
N VAL A 122 -12.67 25.64 -4.71
CA VAL A 122 -12.70 26.81 -3.80
C VAL A 122 -12.82 28.16 -4.53
N GLY A 123 -12.67 28.17 -5.84
CA GLY A 123 -12.79 29.40 -6.63
C GLY A 123 -13.06 29.14 -8.12
N ASN A 124 -13.74 30.11 -8.76
CA ASN A 124 -14.04 30.05 -10.19
C ASN A 124 -12.81 30.43 -11.02
N ILE A 125 -12.45 29.63 -12.01
CA ILE A 125 -11.37 29.89 -12.97
C ILE A 125 -11.75 29.49 -14.38
N SER A 126 -11.55 30.44 -15.33
CA SER A 126 -11.81 30.20 -16.75
C SER A 126 -10.74 29.38 -17.41
N GLY A 127 -10.58 28.21 -17.41
CA GLY A 127 -9.52 27.42 -18.07
C GLY A 127 -9.20 26.15 -17.34
N GLY A 128 -9.85 25.96 -16.20
CA GLY A 128 -9.69 24.77 -15.36
C GLY A 128 -8.35 24.66 -14.65
N VAL A 129 -8.28 23.77 -13.69
CA VAL A 129 -7.07 23.43 -12.91
C VAL A 129 -6.66 22.00 -13.23
N LYS A 130 -5.38 21.76 -13.42
CA LYS A 130 -4.87 20.41 -13.61
C LYS A 130 -4.79 19.70 -12.25
N LEU A 131 -5.39 18.53 -12.17
CA LEU A 131 -5.30 17.57 -11.08
C LEU A 131 -4.47 16.39 -11.56
N THR A 132 -3.37 16.08 -10.87
CA THR A 132 -2.47 14.98 -11.24
C THR A 132 -2.48 13.92 -10.16
N ALA A 133 -2.63 12.67 -10.59
CA ALA A 133 -2.42 11.47 -9.79
C ALA A 133 -1.12 10.80 -10.23
N SER A 134 -0.19 10.56 -9.31
CA SER A 134 1.14 9.99 -9.57
C SER A 134 1.36 8.73 -8.73
N CYS A 135 1.94 7.69 -9.33
CA CYS A 135 2.31 6.45 -8.65
C CYS A 135 3.50 5.80 -9.33
N LEU A 136 4.58 5.58 -8.59
CA LEU A 136 5.82 4.92 -9.07
C LEU A 136 6.32 5.45 -10.44
N GLY A 137 6.24 6.76 -10.64
CA GLY A 137 6.72 7.42 -11.85
C GLY A 137 5.73 7.45 -13.03
N VAL A 138 4.53 6.89 -12.86
CA VAL A 138 3.43 7.01 -13.82
C VAL A 138 2.47 8.07 -13.34
N GLU A 139 2.03 8.94 -14.25
CA GLU A 139 1.13 10.06 -13.95
C GLU A 139 -0.13 10.02 -14.82
N LYS A 140 -1.23 10.43 -14.24
CA LYS A 140 -2.49 10.72 -14.92
C LYS A 140 -2.96 12.11 -14.52
N THR A 141 -3.16 12.97 -15.51
CA THR A 141 -3.65 14.34 -15.31
C THR A 141 -5.06 14.50 -15.85
N LEU A 142 -5.90 15.16 -15.08
CA LEU A 142 -7.24 15.62 -15.48
C LEU A 142 -7.30 17.15 -15.42
N THR A 143 -8.23 17.74 -16.17
CA THR A 143 -8.57 19.15 -16.03
C THR A 143 -9.89 19.28 -15.27
N VAL A 144 -9.91 20.01 -14.18
CA VAL A 144 -11.11 20.28 -13.39
C VAL A 144 -11.54 21.73 -13.66
N TYR A 145 -12.76 21.89 -14.18
CA TYR A 145 -13.35 23.20 -14.41
C TYR A 145 -14.18 23.59 -13.19
N CYS A 146 -13.75 24.65 -12.50
CA CYS A 146 -14.47 25.22 -11.38
C CYS A 146 -15.36 26.36 -11.90
N VAL A 147 -16.66 26.20 -11.78
CA VAL A 147 -17.68 27.17 -12.24
C VAL A 147 -18.56 27.64 -11.08
N GLU A 148 -19.24 28.79 -11.24
CA GLU A 148 -20.20 29.30 -10.26
C GLU A 148 -21.49 28.50 -10.22
#